data_b031da7953c72d027072da4dc7f90f1f
#
_entry.id   b031da7953c72d027072da4dc7f90f1f
#
_cell.length_a   1.000
_cell.length_b   1.000
_cell.length_c   1.000
_cell.angle_alpha   90.00
_cell.angle_beta   90.00
_cell.angle_gamma   90.00
#
_symmetry.space_group_name_H-M   'P 1'
#
loop_
_entity.id
_entity.type
_entity.pdbx_description
1 polymer ?
#
loop_
_entity_poly.entity_id
_entity_poly.type
_entity_poly.pdbx_seq_one_letter_code
_entity_poly.pdbx_strand_id
1 'polypeptide(L)'
;MVLDNINRIEAPPADVFYREYILPQRPAIITNLFKNSPLRPMDTLEKVKTGLTDIPVEICPNYIADLVNSTSADVPRMMNLGEYLNFLQAQPTTLDICVEYPTPQKLLQLLPLNSYQHLNDESDLYSNMFVAASNNYAHLHYDADQRNVLLFQVFGTKRFVLIHPRETQKLDAIDQPNLCRTSGIFLENYSEAEKTDFLRYTNAYDAVLYPGETIFMPMMIWHYIEYLEPAMSIAYRLGRNAYNQRLAKLFPAPSVDVQSLSLLLQDETEARSHHLEWLNKLEAVSDSWSGSESDRRDTLNYLSLRIRGQYVGLEPIKNIRELRRREAMLNTCLL
;
A
#
# COMPACT_ATOMS: atom_id res chain seq x y z
N MET A 1 -20.82 8.85 -3.06
CA MET A 1 -21.37 8.22 -1.81
C MET A 1 -20.39 7.18 -1.31
N VAL A 2 -20.00 7.23 -0.03
CA VAL A 2 -19.14 6.22 0.59
C VAL A 2 -19.95 4.95 0.82
N LEU A 3 -19.39 3.77 0.50
CA LEU A 3 -20.09 2.48 0.71
C LEU A 3 -20.11 2.07 2.19
N ASP A 4 -19.12 2.53 2.97
CA ASP A 4 -18.89 2.23 4.39
C ASP A 4 -19.01 0.73 4.71
N ASN A 5 -18.30 -0.07 3.93
CA ASN A 5 -18.36 -1.53 3.99
C ASN A 5 -17.10 -2.20 4.57
N ILE A 6 -16.17 -1.41 5.17
CA ILE A 6 -15.06 -1.94 5.97
C ILE A 6 -15.54 -2.16 7.40
N ASN A 7 -15.40 -3.37 7.91
CA ASN A 7 -15.82 -3.69 9.26
C ASN A 7 -15.05 -2.89 10.32
N ARG A 8 -15.79 -2.24 11.22
CA ARG A 8 -15.24 -1.63 12.44
C ARG A 8 -15.22 -2.65 13.56
N ILE A 9 -14.06 -2.86 14.16
CA ILE A 9 -13.85 -3.86 15.21
C ILE A 9 -13.10 -3.25 16.39
N GLU A 10 -13.27 -3.81 17.57
CA GLU A 10 -12.33 -3.57 18.66
C GLU A 10 -11.05 -4.38 18.44
N ALA A 11 -9.92 -3.90 18.97
CA ALA A 11 -8.63 -4.56 18.82
C ALA A 11 -8.71 -6.02 19.32
N PRO A 12 -8.67 -7.02 18.43
CA PRO A 12 -8.74 -8.41 18.82
C PRO A 12 -7.39 -8.88 19.37
N PRO A 13 -7.34 -10.01 20.07
CA PRO A 13 -6.09 -10.71 20.36
C PRO A 13 -5.32 -10.98 19.08
N ALA A 14 -3.99 -11.02 19.17
CA ALA A 14 -3.14 -11.08 17.99
C ALA A 14 -3.31 -12.36 17.15
N ASP A 15 -3.53 -13.50 17.80
CA ASP A 15 -3.82 -14.78 17.13
C ASP A 15 -5.15 -14.73 16.36
N VAL A 16 -6.17 -14.05 16.91
CA VAL A 16 -7.45 -13.81 16.25
C VAL A 16 -7.26 -12.85 15.08
N PHE A 17 -6.49 -11.76 15.28
CA PHE A 17 -6.20 -10.80 14.23
C PHE A 17 -5.47 -11.47 13.05
N TYR A 18 -4.47 -12.31 13.35
CA TYR A 18 -3.76 -13.07 12.33
C TYR A 18 -4.69 -13.97 11.52
N ARG A 19 -5.49 -14.80 12.20
CA ARG A 19 -6.37 -15.79 11.57
C ARG A 19 -7.52 -15.19 10.80
N GLU A 20 -8.13 -14.10 11.30
CA GLU A 20 -9.38 -13.56 10.76
C GLU A 20 -9.17 -12.38 9.80
N TYR A 21 -8.01 -11.72 9.84
CA TYR A 21 -7.74 -10.52 9.05
C TYR A 21 -6.46 -10.64 8.20
N ILE A 22 -5.34 -11.07 8.77
CA ILE A 22 -4.08 -11.16 8.03
C ILE A 22 -4.13 -12.31 7.02
N LEU A 23 -4.45 -13.54 7.45
CA LEU A 23 -4.49 -14.69 6.56
C LEU A 23 -5.49 -14.53 5.40
N PRO A 24 -6.77 -14.17 5.64
CA PRO A 24 -7.74 -14.01 4.57
C PRO A 24 -7.60 -12.68 3.83
N GLN A 25 -6.61 -11.85 4.15
CA GLN A 25 -6.40 -10.53 3.57
C GLN A 25 -7.64 -9.63 3.64
N ARG A 26 -8.29 -9.62 4.78
CA ARG A 26 -9.50 -8.85 5.01
C ARG A 26 -9.16 -7.51 5.66
N PRO A 27 -9.42 -6.36 5.01
CA PRO A 27 -9.24 -5.06 5.65
C PRO A 27 -10.22 -4.88 6.81
N ALA A 28 -9.80 -4.09 7.81
CA ALA A 28 -10.62 -3.74 8.96
C ALA A 28 -10.25 -2.36 9.52
N ILE A 29 -11.20 -1.71 10.18
CA ILE A 29 -10.94 -0.51 10.98
C ILE A 29 -11.00 -0.90 12.47
N ILE A 30 -9.90 -0.67 13.18
CA ILE A 30 -9.76 -0.98 14.60
C ILE A 30 -10.02 0.30 15.40
N THR A 31 -11.09 0.32 16.19
CA THR A 31 -11.59 1.57 16.80
C THR A 31 -10.89 1.95 18.09
N ASN A 32 -10.26 1.00 18.80
CA ASN A 32 -9.72 1.21 20.14
C ASN A 32 -8.22 0.90 20.29
N LEU A 33 -7.50 0.62 19.19
CA LEU A 33 -6.06 0.33 19.25
C LEU A 33 -5.27 1.52 19.80
N PHE A 34 -5.70 2.72 19.48
CA PHE A 34 -5.12 4.00 19.91
C PHE A 34 -5.57 4.46 21.32
N LYS A 35 -6.47 3.74 21.96
CA LYS A 35 -7.16 4.13 23.19
C LYS A 35 -6.24 4.65 24.29
N ASN A 36 -5.12 3.99 24.51
CA ASN A 36 -4.16 4.34 25.57
C ASN A 36 -2.92 5.08 25.06
N SER A 37 -2.89 5.47 23.79
CA SER A 37 -1.77 6.22 23.22
C SER A 37 -1.80 7.67 23.69
N PRO A 38 -0.65 8.27 24.06
CA PRO A 38 -0.53 9.71 24.28
C PRO A 38 -0.90 10.55 23.04
N LEU A 39 -0.95 9.97 21.85
CA LEU A 39 -1.42 10.65 20.65
C LEU A 39 -2.96 10.73 20.57
N ARG A 40 -3.69 9.92 21.32
CA ARG A 40 -5.16 9.89 21.25
C ARG A 40 -5.84 11.24 21.51
N PRO A 41 -5.35 12.08 22.44
CA PRO A 41 -5.90 13.42 22.65
C PRO A 41 -5.58 14.41 21.54
N MET A 42 -4.62 14.10 20.64
CA MET A 42 -4.15 14.99 19.56
C MET A 42 -5.03 14.83 18.30
N ASP A 43 -6.33 14.81 18.47
CA ASP A 43 -7.32 14.50 17.44
C ASP A 43 -7.71 15.69 16.54
N THR A 44 -7.05 16.82 16.72
CA THR A 44 -7.23 18.02 15.90
C THR A 44 -5.89 18.61 15.48
N LEU A 45 -5.88 19.32 14.36
CA LEU A 45 -4.70 20.04 13.85
C LEU A 45 -4.09 20.96 14.92
N GLU A 46 -4.92 21.74 15.63
CA GLU A 46 -4.47 22.67 16.67
C GLU A 46 -3.78 21.96 17.85
N LYS A 47 -4.31 20.82 18.27
CA LYS A 47 -3.68 20.04 19.34
C LYS A 47 -2.34 19.46 18.92
N VAL A 48 -2.21 18.93 17.70
CA VAL A 48 -0.95 18.45 17.13
C VAL A 48 0.04 19.59 17.00
N LYS A 49 -0.41 20.73 16.46
CA LYS A 49 0.40 21.93 16.30
C LYS A 49 0.96 22.44 17.62
N THR A 50 0.22 22.30 18.73
CA THR A 50 0.68 22.70 20.07
C THR A 50 1.58 21.64 20.72
N GLY A 51 1.30 20.36 20.51
CA GLY A 51 1.97 19.26 21.23
C GLY A 51 3.17 18.67 20.51
N LEU A 52 3.31 18.84 19.20
CA LEU A 52 4.31 18.19 18.36
C LEU A 52 5.05 19.18 17.43
N THR A 53 5.29 20.40 17.89
CA THR A 53 5.85 21.50 17.08
C THR A 53 7.19 21.19 16.43
N ASP A 54 8.12 20.60 17.19
CA ASP A 54 9.54 20.49 16.86
C ASP A 54 9.90 19.19 16.13
N ILE A 55 8.90 18.53 15.53
CA ILE A 55 9.16 17.33 14.74
C ILE A 55 9.57 17.72 13.34
N PRO A 56 10.77 17.34 12.88
CA PRO A 56 11.19 17.62 11.51
C PRO A 56 10.33 16.80 10.55
N VAL A 57 9.93 17.41 9.43
CA VAL A 57 9.19 16.78 8.34
C VAL A 57 9.76 17.22 7.01
N GLU A 58 9.77 16.32 6.05
CA GLU A 58 10.12 16.60 4.67
C GLU A 58 8.84 16.83 3.88
N ILE A 59 8.79 17.93 3.15
CA ILE A 59 7.63 18.33 2.34
C ILE A 59 8.05 18.33 0.89
N CYS A 60 7.29 17.64 0.07
CA CYS A 60 7.47 17.57 -1.37
C CYS A 60 6.14 17.82 -2.08
N PRO A 61 6.15 18.22 -3.35
CA PRO A 61 4.97 18.16 -4.19
C PRO A 61 4.36 16.76 -4.18
N ASN A 62 3.05 16.66 -4.26
CA ASN A 62 2.38 15.35 -4.24
C ASN A 62 2.62 14.60 -5.57
N TYR A 63 3.79 13.98 -5.68
CA TYR A 63 4.16 13.17 -6.85
C TYR A 63 3.35 11.86 -6.94
N ILE A 64 2.72 11.41 -5.86
CA ILE A 64 1.83 10.23 -5.90
C ILE A 64 0.51 10.58 -6.59
N ALA A 65 0.10 11.85 -6.52
CA ALA A 65 -1.02 12.37 -7.31
C ALA A 65 -0.66 12.53 -8.78
N ASP A 66 0.61 12.69 -9.11
CA ASP A 66 1.09 12.95 -10.47
C ASP A 66 2.16 11.95 -10.94
N LEU A 67 2.01 10.68 -10.55
CA LEU A 67 2.94 9.60 -10.92
C LEU A 67 3.14 9.44 -12.42
N VAL A 68 2.15 9.84 -13.21
CA VAL A 68 2.20 9.70 -14.68
C VAL A 68 2.88 10.90 -15.35
N ASN A 69 2.78 12.08 -14.73
CA ASN A 69 3.26 13.35 -15.28
C ASN A 69 4.44 13.95 -14.50
N SER A 70 4.89 13.29 -13.43
CA SER A 70 5.93 13.81 -12.55
C SER A 70 7.22 14.09 -13.32
N THR A 71 7.34 15.33 -13.75
CA THR A 71 8.58 15.93 -14.26
C THR A 71 9.23 16.84 -13.22
N SER A 72 8.71 16.86 -11.99
CA SER A 72 9.09 17.85 -11.01
C SER A 72 10.53 17.63 -10.56
N ALA A 73 11.37 18.58 -10.89
CA ALA A 73 12.68 18.79 -10.32
C ALA A 73 12.60 19.48 -8.93
N ASP A 74 11.41 19.50 -8.32
CA ASP A 74 11.21 20.20 -7.06
C ASP A 74 11.90 19.45 -5.94
N VAL A 75 12.86 20.14 -5.32
CA VAL A 75 13.64 19.59 -4.23
C VAL A 75 12.77 19.56 -2.97
N PRO A 76 12.69 18.42 -2.29
CA PRO A 76 12.04 18.34 -1.00
C PRO A 76 12.60 19.38 -0.02
N ARG A 77 11.74 19.99 0.77
CA ARG A 77 12.11 20.97 1.77
C ARG A 77 11.85 20.49 3.19
N MET A 78 12.81 20.72 4.07
CA MET A 78 12.67 20.41 5.48
C MET A 78 12.04 21.59 6.22
N MET A 79 11.10 21.29 7.13
CA MET A 79 10.55 22.25 8.07
C MET A 79 10.09 21.53 9.36
N ASN A 80 9.72 22.27 10.38
CA ASN A 80 9.10 21.69 11.56
C ASN A 80 7.62 21.42 11.33
N LEU A 81 7.08 20.37 11.95
CA LEU A 81 5.66 20.01 11.81
C LEU A 81 4.73 21.18 12.16
N GLY A 82 5.02 21.93 13.22
CA GLY A 82 4.25 23.11 13.59
C GLY A 82 4.21 24.18 12.49
N GLU A 83 5.34 24.43 11.83
CA GLU A 83 5.44 25.38 10.69
C GLU A 83 4.66 24.84 9.49
N TYR A 84 4.77 23.55 9.21
CA TYR A 84 4.01 22.93 8.12
C TYR A 84 2.50 22.97 8.36
N LEU A 85 2.03 22.71 9.58
CA LEU A 85 0.61 22.83 9.90
C LEU A 85 0.09 24.27 9.79
N ASN A 86 0.90 25.27 10.12
CA ASN A 86 0.57 26.68 9.84
C ASN A 86 0.47 26.95 8.33
N PHE A 87 1.38 26.38 7.55
CA PHE A 87 1.38 26.48 6.10
C PHE A 87 0.10 25.84 5.51
N LEU A 88 -0.32 24.66 5.97
CA LEU A 88 -1.56 24.01 5.54
C LEU A 88 -2.81 24.85 5.84
N GLN A 89 -2.83 25.57 6.97
CA GLN A 89 -3.93 26.47 7.31
C GLN A 89 -3.96 27.70 6.42
N ALA A 90 -2.80 28.25 6.07
CA ALA A 90 -2.69 29.40 5.19
C ALA A 90 -2.94 29.06 3.72
N GLN A 91 -2.68 27.83 3.31
CA GLN A 91 -2.84 27.32 1.95
C GLN A 91 -3.59 25.98 1.93
N PRO A 92 -4.90 26.00 2.19
CA PRO A 92 -5.68 24.77 2.40
C PRO A 92 -5.85 23.90 1.15
N THR A 93 -5.48 24.40 -0.03
CA THR A 93 -5.53 23.68 -1.31
C THR A 93 -4.16 23.30 -1.85
N THR A 94 -3.11 23.44 -1.04
CA THR A 94 -1.75 23.05 -1.46
C THR A 94 -1.67 21.57 -1.76
N LEU A 95 -0.94 21.21 -2.81
CA LEU A 95 -0.57 19.81 -3.10
C LEU A 95 0.75 19.41 -2.48
N ASP A 96 1.42 20.31 -1.76
CA ASP A 96 2.61 19.97 -0.99
C ASP A 96 2.26 19.03 0.17
N ILE A 97 2.95 17.92 0.26
CA ILE A 97 2.63 16.83 1.18
C ILE A 97 3.88 16.32 1.92
N CYS A 98 3.71 15.97 3.18
CA CYS A 98 4.63 15.06 3.86
C CYS A 98 4.15 13.65 3.59
N VAL A 99 4.88 12.90 2.79
CA VAL A 99 4.51 11.55 2.35
C VAL A 99 5.66 10.57 2.56
N GLU A 100 5.34 9.39 3.09
CA GLU A 100 6.31 8.32 3.36
C GLU A 100 7.55 8.76 4.16
N TYR A 101 7.45 9.87 4.87
CA TYR A 101 8.55 10.35 5.71
C TYR A 101 8.77 9.39 6.90
N PRO A 102 9.99 8.92 7.16
CA PRO A 102 10.24 8.03 8.28
C PRO A 102 9.74 8.62 9.58
N THR A 103 8.90 7.87 10.29
CA THR A 103 8.30 8.38 11.53
C THR A 103 9.38 8.64 12.57
N PRO A 104 9.54 9.88 13.06
CA PRO A 104 10.53 10.20 14.07
C PRO A 104 10.39 9.36 15.33
N GLN A 105 11.51 8.95 15.93
CA GLN A 105 11.54 8.07 17.10
C GLN A 105 10.66 8.58 18.26
N LYS A 106 10.58 9.89 18.43
CA LYS A 106 9.72 10.54 19.43
C LYS A 106 8.23 10.17 19.24
N LEU A 107 7.78 10.06 17.99
CA LEU A 107 6.40 9.64 17.68
C LEU A 107 6.22 8.12 17.80
N LEU A 108 7.21 7.34 17.36
CA LEU A 108 7.15 5.88 17.46
C LEU A 108 6.93 5.41 18.90
N GLN A 109 7.54 6.08 19.87
CA GLN A 109 7.39 5.77 21.30
C GLN A 109 5.98 6.00 21.82
N LEU A 110 5.15 6.78 21.11
CA LEU A 110 3.79 7.10 21.48
C LEU A 110 2.76 6.15 20.85
N LEU A 111 3.18 5.25 19.95
CA LEU A 111 2.28 4.33 19.26
C LEU A 111 2.03 3.06 20.08
N PRO A 112 0.81 2.50 20.05
CA PRO A 112 0.46 1.28 20.77
C PRO A 112 0.92 0.02 20.02
N LEU A 113 2.19 -0.04 19.61
CA LEU A 113 2.74 -1.09 18.74
C LEU A 113 2.83 -2.46 19.42
N ASN A 114 2.90 -2.50 20.75
CA ASN A 114 3.14 -3.72 21.51
C ASN A 114 2.09 -4.81 21.29
N SER A 115 0.85 -4.44 20.92
CA SER A 115 -0.25 -5.40 20.77
C SER A 115 -0.04 -6.37 19.60
N TYR A 116 0.65 -5.94 18.52
CA TYR A 116 0.85 -6.73 17.30
C TYR A 116 2.32 -6.85 16.87
N GLN A 117 3.25 -6.44 17.72
CA GLN A 117 4.68 -6.43 17.40
C GLN A 117 5.24 -7.84 17.09
N HIS A 118 4.68 -8.88 17.73
CA HIS A 118 5.08 -10.27 17.48
C HIS A 118 4.59 -10.83 16.13
N LEU A 119 3.71 -10.11 15.42
CA LEU A 119 3.33 -10.44 14.04
C LEU A 119 4.35 -9.90 13.04
N ASN A 120 5.39 -9.24 13.52
CA ASN A 120 6.48 -8.72 12.71
C ASN A 120 7.65 -9.71 12.75
N ASP A 121 7.82 -10.50 11.68
CA ASP A 121 8.93 -11.45 11.53
C ASP A 121 10.26 -10.75 11.19
N GLU A 122 10.25 -9.43 10.97
CA GLU A 122 11.43 -8.65 10.66
C GLU A 122 11.89 -7.86 11.89
N SER A 123 13.22 -7.75 12.07
CA SER A 123 13.82 -7.04 13.21
C SER A 123 13.61 -5.52 13.14
N ASP A 124 13.36 -4.98 11.94
CA ASP A 124 13.32 -3.55 11.73
C ASP A 124 11.88 -3.03 11.68
N LEU A 125 11.58 -2.13 12.59
CA LEU A 125 10.36 -1.36 12.63
C LEU A 125 10.35 -0.37 11.47
N TYR A 126 9.48 -0.59 10.49
CA TYR A 126 9.29 0.35 9.40
C TYR A 126 7.99 1.14 9.60
N SER A 127 8.11 2.43 9.75
CA SER A 127 6.97 3.32 9.99
C SER A 127 7.14 4.63 9.23
N ASN A 128 6.06 5.10 8.63
CA ASN A 128 6.03 6.31 7.84
C ASN A 128 4.92 7.24 8.33
N MET A 129 5.18 8.53 8.20
CA MET A 129 4.24 9.59 8.51
C MET A 129 3.70 10.23 7.23
N PHE A 130 2.42 10.62 7.29
CA PHE A 130 1.69 11.24 6.19
C PHE A 130 0.91 12.44 6.73
N VAL A 131 1.17 13.62 6.19
CA VAL A 131 0.45 14.85 6.54
C VAL A 131 0.17 15.64 5.27
N ALA A 132 -1.08 16.06 5.06
CA ALA A 132 -1.45 16.87 3.91
C ALA A 132 -2.69 17.75 4.17
N ALA A 133 -2.88 18.73 3.30
CA ALA A 133 -4.11 19.51 3.21
C ALA A 133 -5.28 18.65 2.67
N SER A 134 -6.51 19.17 2.79
CA SER A 134 -7.68 18.62 2.11
C SER A 134 -7.49 18.56 0.59
N ASN A 135 -8.25 17.70 -0.06
CA ASN A 135 -8.20 17.46 -1.51
C ASN A 135 -6.87 16.86 -2.04
N ASN A 136 -5.92 16.55 -1.17
CA ASN A 136 -4.83 15.67 -1.55
C ASN A 136 -5.33 14.23 -1.68
N TYR A 137 -4.65 13.46 -2.48
CA TYR A 137 -4.96 12.04 -2.67
C TYR A 137 -3.70 11.24 -2.97
N ALA A 138 -3.76 9.95 -2.73
CA ALA A 138 -2.82 8.98 -3.27
C ALA A 138 -3.53 8.23 -4.40
N HIS A 139 -2.99 8.32 -5.62
CA HIS A 139 -3.52 7.65 -6.79
C HIS A 139 -3.64 6.14 -6.57
N LEU A 140 -4.57 5.47 -7.27
CA LEU A 140 -4.82 4.03 -7.12
C LEU A 140 -3.57 3.22 -7.44
N HIS A 141 -2.99 2.60 -6.43
CA HIS A 141 -1.77 1.82 -6.49
C HIS A 141 -1.76 0.71 -5.43
N TYR A 142 -0.74 -0.14 -5.42
CA TYR A 142 -0.41 -1.02 -4.30
C TYR A 142 1.08 -0.90 -3.92
N ASP A 143 1.38 -1.13 -2.64
CA ASP A 143 2.74 -1.11 -2.11
C ASP A 143 3.53 -2.35 -2.53
N ALA A 144 4.70 -2.14 -3.15
CA ALA A 144 5.54 -3.24 -3.63
C ALA A 144 6.34 -3.92 -2.53
N ASP A 145 6.38 -3.38 -1.32
CA ASP A 145 7.17 -3.92 -0.22
C ASP A 145 6.58 -5.18 0.42
N GLN A 146 5.38 -5.59 -0.02
CA GLN A 146 4.70 -6.83 0.39
C GLN A 146 4.48 -6.93 1.91
N ARG A 147 4.22 -5.82 2.57
CA ARG A 147 3.93 -5.74 4.00
C ARG A 147 2.47 -5.42 4.27
N ASN A 148 1.97 -5.94 5.38
CA ASN A 148 0.71 -5.49 5.96
C ASN A 148 0.89 -4.13 6.62
N VAL A 149 -0.12 -3.26 6.54
CA VAL A 149 -0.05 -1.90 7.09
C VAL A 149 -1.14 -1.69 8.14
N LEU A 150 -0.74 -1.18 9.30
CA LEU A 150 -1.63 -0.55 10.27
C LEU A 150 -1.42 0.96 10.17
N LEU A 151 -2.42 1.69 9.68
CA LEU A 151 -2.33 3.14 9.57
C LEU A 151 -3.20 3.79 10.64
N PHE A 152 -2.55 4.48 11.57
CA PHE A 152 -3.17 5.21 12.68
C PHE A 152 -3.58 6.61 12.23
N GLN A 153 -4.85 6.95 12.34
CA GLN A 153 -5.34 8.29 12.06
C GLN A 153 -5.20 9.15 13.30
N VAL A 154 -4.31 10.14 13.24
CA VAL A 154 -4.04 11.04 14.36
C VAL A 154 -5.09 12.15 14.40
N PHE A 155 -5.18 12.97 13.35
CA PHE A 155 -6.22 14.01 13.21
C PHE A 155 -6.71 14.10 11.76
N GLY A 156 -7.85 14.78 11.57
CA GLY A 156 -8.52 14.91 10.28
C GLY A 156 -9.11 13.60 9.78
N THR A 157 -9.78 13.63 8.65
CA THR A 157 -10.47 12.47 8.07
C THR A 157 -9.93 12.14 6.69
N LYS A 158 -9.82 10.85 6.40
CA LYS A 158 -9.43 10.32 5.09
C LYS A 158 -10.43 9.28 4.61
N ARG A 159 -10.71 9.25 3.32
CA ARG A 159 -11.43 8.16 2.68
C ARG A 159 -10.44 7.14 2.14
N PHE A 160 -10.71 5.88 2.39
CA PHE A 160 -9.93 4.75 1.90
C PHE A 160 -10.79 3.90 0.97
N VAL A 161 -10.34 3.77 -0.26
CA VAL A 161 -10.84 2.77 -1.22
C VAL A 161 -9.79 1.67 -1.30
N LEU A 162 -10.19 0.44 -0.95
CA LEU A 162 -9.31 -0.72 -0.96
C LEU A 162 -9.89 -1.77 -1.90
N ILE A 163 -9.06 -2.30 -2.81
CA ILE A 163 -9.49 -3.29 -3.79
C ILE A 163 -8.61 -4.52 -3.67
N HIS A 164 -9.24 -5.68 -3.49
CA HIS A 164 -8.52 -6.93 -3.32
C HIS A 164 -7.69 -7.26 -4.56
N PRO A 165 -6.46 -7.78 -4.44
CA PRO A 165 -5.60 -8.12 -5.57
C PRO A 165 -6.23 -9.04 -6.63
N ARG A 166 -7.22 -9.88 -6.26
CA ARG A 166 -7.97 -10.71 -7.21
C ARG A 166 -8.71 -9.91 -8.29
N GLU A 167 -8.99 -8.63 -8.03
CA GLU A 167 -9.70 -7.73 -8.93
C GLU A 167 -8.74 -6.95 -9.85
N THR A 168 -7.44 -7.18 -9.75
CA THR A 168 -6.39 -6.44 -10.49
C THR A 168 -6.65 -6.33 -12.00
N GLN A 169 -7.29 -7.35 -12.61
CA GLN A 169 -7.62 -7.33 -14.04
C GLN A 169 -8.61 -6.22 -14.44
N LYS A 170 -9.35 -5.68 -13.47
CA LYS A 170 -10.32 -4.60 -13.64
C LYS A 170 -9.69 -3.21 -13.49
N LEU A 171 -8.42 -3.14 -13.09
CA LEU A 171 -7.81 -1.91 -12.62
C LEU A 171 -6.86 -1.25 -13.64
N ASP A 172 -6.82 -1.75 -14.87
CA ASP A 172 -5.90 -1.26 -15.91
C ASP A 172 -4.47 -1.04 -15.36
N ALA A 173 -3.94 -2.09 -14.73
CA ALA A 173 -2.64 -2.03 -14.08
C ALA A 173 -1.54 -1.69 -15.09
N ILE A 174 -0.75 -0.65 -14.80
CA ILE A 174 0.37 -0.23 -15.63
C ILE A 174 1.59 -1.08 -15.27
N ASP A 175 1.96 -1.99 -16.18
CA ASP A 175 3.07 -2.89 -15.99
C ASP A 175 4.33 -2.31 -16.65
N GLN A 176 4.89 -1.31 -16.02
CA GLN A 176 6.19 -0.74 -16.40
C GLN A 176 7.17 -0.85 -15.24
N PRO A 177 8.49 -0.99 -15.51
CA PRO A 177 9.48 -1.18 -14.44
C PRO A 177 9.41 -0.16 -13.31
N ASN A 178 8.99 1.07 -13.60
CA ASN A 178 8.87 2.16 -12.61
C ASN A 178 7.43 2.42 -12.15
N LEU A 179 6.42 1.83 -12.81
CA LEU A 179 4.99 2.11 -12.58
C LEU A 179 4.15 0.83 -12.40
N CYS A 180 4.79 -0.32 -12.25
CA CYS A 180 4.13 -1.62 -12.15
C CYS A 180 3.12 -1.74 -10.98
N ARG A 181 3.09 -0.76 -10.10
CA ARG A 181 2.22 -0.66 -8.93
C ARG A 181 1.04 0.27 -9.10
N THR A 182 0.90 0.91 -10.24
CA THR A 182 -0.05 2.00 -10.48
C THR A 182 -1.16 1.54 -11.42
N SER A 183 -2.37 2.04 -11.18
CA SER A 183 -3.52 1.84 -12.08
C SER A 183 -3.53 2.93 -13.17
N GLY A 184 -3.99 2.59 -14.37
CA GLY A 184 -4.36 3.57 -15.42
C GLY A 184 -5.71 4.24 -15.17
N ILE A 185 -6.40 3.92 -14.07
CA ILE A 185 -7.70 4.47 -13.71
C ILE A 185 -7.50 5.62 -12.72
N PHE A 186 -7.92 6.81 -13.10
CA PHE A 186 -7.79 8.05 -12.34
C PHE A 186 -9.08 8.33 -11.57
N LEU A 187 -9.24 7.71 -10.40
CA LEU A 187 -10.45 7.86 -9.57
C LEU A 187 -10.70 9.30 -9.11
N GLU A 188 -9.64 10.09 -8.96
CA GLU A 188 -9.71 11.52 -8.64
C GLU A 188 -10.49 12.34 -9.66
N ASN A 189 -10.54 11.86 -10.91
CA ASN A 189 -11.27 12.52 -12.00
C ASN A 189 -12.73 12.06 -12.13
N TYR A 190 -13.14 11.05 -11.35
CA TYR A 190 -14.50 10.51 -11.40
C TYR A 190 -15.44 11.34 -10.55
N SER A 191 -16.65 11.56 -11.04
CA SER A 191 -17.76 12.02 -10.21
C SER A 191 -18.09 10.99 -9.13
N GLU A 192 -18.76 11.39 -8.06
CA GLU A 192 -19.15 10.46 -6.99
C GLU A 192 -20.06 9.32 -7.48
N ALA A 193 -20.85 9.53 -8.54
CA ALA A 193 -21.65 8.47 -9.15
C ALA A 193 -20.75 7.46 -9.85
N GLU A 194 -19.83 7.91 -10.70
CA GLU A 194 -18.88 7.06 -11.41
C GLU A 194 -17.96 6.29 -10.42
N LYS A 195 -17.47 6.97 -9.35
CA LYS A 195 -16.75 6.29 -8.27
C LYS A 195 -17.59 5.16 -7.69
N THR A 196 -18.85 5.43 -7.34
CA THR A 196 -19.73 4.43 -6.74
C THR A 196 -19.93 3.22 -7.66
N ASP A 197 -20.12 3.43 -8.94
CA ASP A 197 -20.31 2.34 -9.92
C ASP A 197 -19.01 1.55 -10.11
N PHE A 198 -17.85 2.23 -10.16
CA PHE A 198 -16.55 1.58 -10.21
C PHE A 198 -16.25 0.75 -8.96
N LEU A 199 -16.57 1.27 -7.76
CA LEU A 199 -16.38 0.55 -6.50
C LEU A 199 -17.23 -0.74 -6.46
N ARG A 200 -18.46 -0.70 -6.95
CA ARG A 200 -19.31 -1.89 -7.08
C ARG A 200 -18.75 -2.88 -8.10
N TYR A 201 -18.31 -2.39 -9.27
CA TYR A 201 -17.72 -3.22 -10.31
C TYR A 201 -16.47 -3.97 -9.82
N THR A 202 -15.65 -3.34 -9.00
CA THR A 202 -14.40 -3.88 -8.47
C THR A 202 -14.56 -4.60 -7.15
N ASN A 203 -15.78 -4.73 -6.59
CA ASN A 203 -16.03 -5.27 -5.25
C ASN A 203 -15.17 -4.58 -4.19
N ALA A 204 -15.02 -3.26 -4.31
CA ALA A 204 -14.15 -2.49 -3.44
C ALA A 204 -14.69 -2.41 -2.01
N TYR A 205 -13.75 -2.29 -1.09
CA TYR A 205 -13.99 -1.77 0.25
C TYR A 205 -13.85 -0.25 0.22
N ASP A 206 -14.69 0.46 0.94
CA ASP A 206 -14.72 1.92 0.97
C ASP A 206 -15.22 2.40 2.33
N ALA A 207 -14.45 3.24 3.00
CA ALA A 207 -14.82 3.82 4.29
C ALA A 207 -14.08 5.14 4.56
N VAL A 208 -14.64 5.95 5.45
CA VAL A 208 -13.96 7.09 6.04
C VAL A 208 -13.30 6.68 7.35
N LEU A 209 -12.03 7.04 7.50
CA LEU A 209 -11.23 6.82 8.71
C LEU A 209 -11.21 8.11 9.53
N TYR A 210 -11.58 8.00 10.81
CA TYR A 210 -11.69 9.11 11.75
C TYR A 210 -10.53 9.15 12.75
N PRO A 211 -10.26 10.31 13.39
CA PRO A 211 -9.22 10.42 14.41
C PRO A 211 -9.35 9.36 15.52
N GLY A 212 -8.24 8.69 15.81
CA GLY A 212 -8.16 7.62 16.79
C GLY A 212 -8.54 6.23 16.27
N GLU A 213 -9.02 6.10 15.03
CA GLU A 213 -9.18 4.82 14.38
C GLU A 213 -7.87 4.38 13.71
N THR A 214 -7.75 3.08 13.48
CA THR A 214 -6.63 2.47 12.77
C THR A 214 -7.18 1.60 11.65
N ILE A 215 -6.75 1.83 10.42
CA ILE A 215 -7.08 0.93 9.33
C ILE A 215 -5.99 -0.13 9.15
N PHE A 216 -6.41 -1.38 9.04
CA PHE A 216 -5.59 -2.48 8.58
C PHE A 216 -5.73 -2.61 7.07
N MET A 217 -4.62 -2.45 6.37
CA MET A 217 -4.52 -2.70 4.94
C MET A 217 -3.65 -3.95 4.72
N PRO A 218 -4.23 -5.03 4.19
CA PRO A 218 -3.48 -6.22 3.82
C PRO A 218 -2.39 -5.92 2.79
N MET A 219 -1.33 -6.73 2.80
CA MET A 219 -0.26 -6.60 1.82
C MET A 219 -0.78 -6.60 0.39
N MET A 220 -0.16 -5.79 -0.46
CA MET A 220 -0.45 -5.71 -1.90
C MET A 220 -1.91 -5.39 -2.24
N ILE A 221 -2.70 -4.92 -1.28
CA ILE A 221 -4.05 -4.42 -1.56
C ILE A 221 -3.94 -3.14 -2.39
N TRP A 222 -4.71 -3.06 -3.46
CA TRP A 222 -4.84 -1.81 -4.20
C TRP A 222 -5.55 -0.79 -3.34
N HIS A 223 -5.02 0.42 -3.27
CA HIS A 223 -5.60 1.47 -2.45
C HIS A 223 -5.54 2.83 -3.13
N TYR A 224 -6.61 3.59 -2.93
CA TYR A 224 -6.76 5.00 -3.26
C TYR A 224 -7.19 5.71 -1.99
N ILE A 225 -6.54 6.82 -1.68
CA ILE A 225 -6.75 7.55 -0.42
C ILE A 225 -7.05 9.01 -0.73
N GLU A 226 -8.16 9.54 -0.20
CA GLU A 226 -8.51 10.96 -0.28
C GLU A 226 -8.41 11.62 1.09
N TYR A 227 -7.80 12.79 1.15
CA TYR A 227 -7.79 13.65 2.33
C TYR A 227 -9.03 14.54 2.31
N LEU A 228 -10.04 14.19 3.10
CA LEU A 228 -11.30 14.94 3.18
C LEU A 228 -11.13 16.24 3.96
N GLU A 229 -10.19 16.26 4.89
CA GLU A 229 -9.76 17.39 5.70
C GLU A 229 -8.24 17.41 5.78
N PRO A 230 -7.60 18.52 6.22
CA PRO A 230 -6.19 18.44 6.60
C PRO A 230 -6.00 17.34 7.62
N ALA A 231 -5.09 16.41 7.35
CA ALA A 231 -5.02 15.17 8.12
C ALA A 231 -3.59 14.71 8.34
N MET A 232 -3.38 14.02 9.47
CA MET A 232 -2.14 13.32 9.81
C MET A 232 -2.43 11.88 10.14
N SER A 233 -1.64 10.99 9.59
CA SER A 233 -1.63 9.58 9.95
C SER A 233 -0.20 9.04 10.03
N ILE A 234 -0.04 7.95 10.78
CA ILE A 234 1.22 7.23 10.93
C ILE A 234 0.97 5.79 10.53
N ALA A 235 1.65 5.33 9.49
CA ALA A 235 1.62 3.95 9.06
C ALA A 235 2.70 3.15 9.79
N TYR A 236 2.33 1.99 10.26
CA TYR A 236 3.24 0.97 10.76
C TYR A 236 3.14 -0.26 9.86
N ARG A 237 4.27 -0.67 9.31
CA ARG A 237 4.32 -1.82 8.42
C ARG A 237 4.68 -3.05 9.23
N LEU A 238 3.74 -4.00 9.32
CA LEU A 238 3.98 -5.32 9.90
C LEU A 238 4.89 -6.13 8.98
N GLY A 239 5.65 -7.04 9.54
CA GLY A 239 6.58 -7.87 8.80
C GLY A 239 5.91 -8.73 7.73
N ARG A 240 6.75 -9.23 6.84
CA ARG A 240 6.38 -10.20 5.83
C ARG A 240 6.33 -11.59 6.46
N ASN A 241 5.41 -12.43 5.99
CA ASN A 241 5.54 -13.86 6.29
C ASN A 241 6.76 -14.47 5.57
N ALA A 242 7.19 -15.66 5.96
CA ALA A 242 8.39 -16.30 5.42
C ALA A 242 8.38 -16.45 3.88
N TYR A 243 7.21 -16.66 3.27
CA TYR A 243 7.08 -16.77 1.81
C TYR A 243 7.25 -15.42 1.12
N ASN A 244 6.63 -14.39 1.65
CA ASN A 244 6.72 -13.03 1.11
C ASN A 244 8.12 -12.43 1.29
N GLN A 245 8.83 -12.80 2.35
CA GLN A 245 10.25 -12.46 2.49
C GLN A 245 11.09 -13.07 1.35
N ARG A 246 10.85 -14.33 0.99
CA ARG A 246 11.53 -14.99 -0.12
C ARG A 246 11.16 -14.37 -1.47
N LEU A 247 9.86 -14.11 -1.71
CA LEU A 247 9.41 -13.41 -2.92
C LEU A 247 10.01 -12.01 -3.04
N ALA A 248 10.11 -11.27 -1.96
CA ALA A 248 10.67 -9.91 -1.98
C ALA A 248 12.16 -9.89 -2.34
N LYS A 249 12.92 -10.95 -2.03
CA LYS A 249 14.30 -11.11 -2.49
C LYS A 249 14.40 -11.34 -3.98
N LEU A 250 13.47 -12.12 -4.53
CA LEU A 250 13.41 -12.41 -5.97
C LEU A 250 12.89 -11.20 -6.77
N PHE A 251 11.93 -10.50 -6.20
CA PHE A 251 11.18 -9.42 -6.86
C PHE A 251 11.11 -8.18 -5.95
N PRO A 252 12.17 -7.38 -5.89
CA PRO A 252 12.17 -6.14 -5.08
C PRO A 252 11.08 -5.14 -5.48
N ALA A 253 10.68 -5.15 -6.76
CA ALA A 253 9.54 -4.39 -7.30
C ALA A 253 8.64 -5.37 -8.07
N PRO A 254 7.74 -6.10 -7.38
CA PRO A 254 6.96 -7.15 -8.00
C PRO A 254 5.98 -6.60 -9.03
N SER A 255 5.85 -7.32 -10.13
CA SER A 255 4.81 -7.10 -11.13
C SER A 255 3.45 -7.58 -10.59
N VAL A 256 2.39 -7.26 -11.34
CA VAL A 256 1.02 -7.76 -11.08
C VAL A 256 0.95 -9.30 -10.99
N ASP A 257 1.82 -9.98 -11.73
CA ASP A 257 1.86 -11.45 -11.73
C ASP A 257 2.44 -12.00 -10.43
N VAL A 258 3.47 -11.35 -9.90
CA VAL A 258 4.04 -11.68 -8.59
C VAL A 258 3.06 -11.37 -7.47
N GLN A 259 2.25 -10.31 -7.61
CA GLN A 259 1.16 -10.04 -6.69
C GLN A 259 0.21 -11.24 -6.56
N SER A 260 -0.20 -11.81 -7.69
CA SER A 260 -1.06 -13.00 -7.71
C SER A 260 -0.38 -14.23 -7.07
N LEU A 261 0.91 -14.41 -7.32
CA LEU A 261 1.69 -15.49 -6.71
C LEU A 261 1.79 -15.32 -5.18
N SER A 262 1.97 -14.09 -4.70
CA SER A 262 1.96 -13.79 -3.27
C SER A 262 0.67 -14.21 -2.56
N LEU A 263 -0.48 -14.05 -3.23
CA LEU A 263 -1.77 -14.49 -2.70
C LEU A 263 -1.86 -16.02 -2.60
N LEU A 264 -1.38 -16.73 -3.62
CA LEU A 264 -1.38 -18.19 -3.63
C LEU A 264 -0.53 -18.77 -2.50
N LEU A 265 0.61 -18.15 -2.19
CA LEU A 265 1.52 -18.60 -1.15
C LEU A 265 0.99 -18.39 0.28
N GLN A 266 -0.08 -17.63 0.44
CA GLN A 266 -0.75 -17.44 1.74
C GLN A 266 -1.82 -18.49 2.03
N ASP A 267 -2.28 -19.21 1.02
CA ASP A 267 -3.27 -20.27 1.20
C ASP A 267 -2.62 -21.45 1.96
N GLU A 268 -3.19 -21.82 3.09
CA GLU A 268 -2.71 -22.91 3.95
C GLU A 268 -3.22 -24.30 3.51
N THR A 269 -3.93 -24.38 2.38
CA THR A 269 -4.47 -25.64 1.86
C THR A 269 -3.39 -26.55 1.25
N GLU A 270 -3.78 -27.77 0.82
CA GLU A 270 -2.90 -28.73 0.15
C GLU A 270 -2.19 -28.17 -1.09
N ALA A 271 -2.74 -27.14 -1.72
CA ALA A 271 -2.09 -26.43 -2.82
C ALA A 271 -0.75 -25.79 -2.43
N ARG A 272 -0.53 -25.52 -1.13
CA ARG A 272 0.69 -24.90 -0.60
C ARG A 272 1.97 -25.66 -0.92
N SER A 273 1.96 -26.98 -0.91
CA SER A 273 3.14 -27.78 -1.19
C SER A 273 3.67 -27.55 -2.61
N HIS A 274 2.77 -27.43 -3.59
CA HIS A 274 3.12 -27.14 -4.97
C HIS A 274 3.63 -25.71 -5.13
N HIS A 275 3.03 -24.75 -4.42
CA HIS A 275 3.48 -23.35 -4.46
C HIS A 275 4.88 -23.19 -3.87
N LEU A 276 5.21 -23.94 -2.81
CA LEU A 276 6.56 -24.00 -2.25
C LEU A 276 7.56 -24.60 -3.23
N GLU A 277 7.20 -25.67 -3.92
CA GLU A 277 8.05 -26.27 -4.94
C GLU A 277 8.40 -25.26 -6.04
N TRP A 278 7.41 -24.47 -6.49
CA TRP A 278 7.63 -23.43 -7.47
C TRP A 278 8.51 -22.28 -6.95
N LEU A 279 8.30 -21.86 -5.71
CA LEU A 279 9.16 -20.84 -5.09
C LEU A 279 10.61 -21.33 -5.01
N ASN A 280 10.84 -22.59 -4.63
CA ASN A 280 12.17 -23.20 -4.63
C ASN A 280 12.79 -23.22 -6.04
N LYS A 281 11.99 -23.49 -7.08
CA LYS A 281 12.47 -23.45 -8.49
C LYS A 281 12.85 -22.03 -8.91
N LEU A 282 12.04 -21.01 -8.55
CA LEU A 282 12.37 -19.62 -8.83
C LEU A 282 13.67 -19.18 -8.15
N GLU A 283 13.85 -19.56 -6.88
CA GLU A 283 15.09 -19.30 -6.16
C GLU A 283 16.29 -19.99 -6.82
N ALA A 284 16.16 -21.26 -7.17
CA ALA A 284 17.22 -22.00 -7.86
C ALA A 284 17.63 -21.35 -9.19
N VAL A 285 16.66 -20.84 -9.97
CA VAL A 285 16.94 -20.08 -11.20
C VAL A 285 17.67 -18.79 -10.88
N SER A 286 17.22 -18.06 -9.85
CA SER A 286 17.84 -16.82 -9.40
C SER A 286 19.28 -17.02 -8.93
N ASP A 287 19.51 -18.03 -8.10
CA ASP A 287 20.82 -18.31 -7.49
C ASP A 287 21.85 -18.81 -8.51
N SER A 288 21.40 -19.52 -9.56
CA SER A 288 22.26 -20.02 -10.66
C SER A 288 22.45 -19.00 -11.78
N TRP A 289 21.85 -17.81 -11.67
CA TRP A 289 21.87 -16.82 -12.74
C TRP A 289 23.27 -16.23 -12.95
N SER A 290 23.75 -16.24 -14.18
CA SER A 290 25.06 -15.68 -14.57
C SER A 290 24.97 -14.52 -15.58
N GLY A 291 23.75 -14.16 -16.01
CA GLY A 291 23.48 -13.06 -16.93
C GLY A 291 23.31 -11.70 -16.25
N SER A 292 22.78 -10.72 -16.98
CA SER A 292 22.48 -9.41 -16.42
C SER A 292 21.33 -9.47 -15.40
N GLU A 293 21.27 -8.50 -14.51
CA GLU A 293 20.16 -8.37 -13.54
C GLU A 293 18.80 -8.11 -14.23
N SER A 294 18.82 -7.39 -15.35
CA SER A 294 17.62 -7.17 -16.17
C SER A 294 17.07 -8.49 -16.72
N ASP A 295 17.93 -9.29 -17.33
CA ASP A 295 17.52 -10.58 -17.91
C ASP A 295 17.05 -11.56 -16.81
N ARG A 296 17.70 -11.54 -15.65
CA ARG A 296 17.28 -12.31 -14.48
C ARG A 296 15.85 -11.95 -14.08
N ARG A 297 15.58 -10.68 -13.91
CA ARG A 297 14.25 -10.16 -13.54
C ARG A 297 13.20 -10.54 -14.57
N ASP A 298 13.48 -10.35 -15.86
CA ASP A 298 12.54 -10.64 -16.92
C ASP A 298 12.25 -12.15 -17.03
N THR A 299 13.26 -12.98 -16.81
CA THR A 299 13.10 -14.44 -16.76
C THR A 299 12.23 -14.86 -15.57
N LEU A 300 12.48 -14.31 -14.38
CA LEU A 300 11.68 -14.60 -13.18
C LEU A 300 10.22 -14.13 -13.34
N ASN A 301 9.99 -12.96 -13.93
CA ASN A 301 8.66 -12.47 -14.25
C ASN A 301 7.94 -13.39 -15.23
N TYR A 302 8.61 -13.83 -16.28
CA TYR A 302 8.05 -14.78 -17.25
C TYR A 302 7.68 -16.13 -16.61
N LEU A 303 8.55 -16.66 -15.75
CA LEU A 303 8.26 -17.90 -15.00
C LEU A 303 7.08 -17.74 -14.04
N SER A 304 6.97 -16.59 -13.38
CA SER A 304 5.82 -16.27 -12.51
C SER A 304 4.50 -16.25 -13.27
N LEU A 305 4.50 -15.66 -14.46
CA LEU A 305 3.34 -15.70 -15.39
C LEU A 305 2.90 -17.12 -15.72
N ARG A 306 3.85 -18.00 -16.02
CA ARG A 306 3.55 -19.40 -16.33
C ARG A 306 3.01 -20.16 -15.14
N ILE A 307 3.57 -19.92 -13.95
CA ILE A 307 3.09 -20.51 -12.70
C ILE A 307 1.64 -20.08 -12.45
N ARG A 308 1.35 -18.79 -12.56
CA ARG A 308 0.00 -18.24 -12.40
C ARG A 308 -0.99 -18.91 -13.37
N GLY A 309 -0.64 -19.03 -14.65
CA GLY A 309 -1.50 -19.65 -15.65
C GLY A 309 -1.85 -21.12 -15.34
N GLN A 310 -0.95 -21.84 -14.69
CA GLN A 310 -1.16 -23.24 -14.33
C GLN A 310 -2.06 -23.43 -13.09
N TYR A 311 -1.99 -22.52 -12.11
CA TYR A 311 -2.62 -22.75 -10.81
C TYR A 311 -3.87 -21.92 -10.54
N VAL A 312 -4.03 -20.76 -11.19
CA VAL A 312 -5.17 -19.88 -10.94
C VAL A 312 -6.33 -20.15 -11.90
N GLY A 313 -6.15 -21.04 -12.88
CA GLY A 313 -7.17 -21.34 -13.88
C GLY A 313 -7.61 -20.12 -14.69
N LEU A 314 -6.85 -19.05 -14.64
CA LEU A 314 -7.06 -17.87 -15.46
C LEU A 314 -6.74 -18.27 -16.89
N GLU A 315 -7.75 -18.30 -17.75
CA GLU A 315 -7.56 -18.57 -19.15
C GLU A 315 -6.41 -17.69 -19.69
N PRO A 316 -5.37 -18.29 -20.27
CA PRO A 316 -4.22 -17.56 -20.78
C PRO A 316 -4.60 -16.52 -21.85
N ILE A 317 -5.82 -16.60 -22.35
CA ILE A 317 -6.25 -15.97 -23.60
C ILE A 317 -6.84 -14.57 -23.43
N LYS A 318 -7.32 -14.21 -22.23
CA LYS A 318 -7.86 -12.85 -22.03
C LYS A 318 -6.78 -11.76 -22.03
N ASN A 319 -5.54 -12.14 -21.94
CA ASN A 319 -4.39 -11.24 -21.89
C ASN A 319 -3.45 -11.32 -23.10
N ILE A 320 -3.90 -11.77 -24.26
CA ILE A 320 -3.09 -11.66 -25.50
C ILE A 320 -2.69 -10.20 -25.79
N ARG A 321 -3.52 -9.21 -25.47
CA ARG A 321 -3.14 -7.80 -25.59
C ARG A 321 -2.01 -7.43 -24.64
N GLU A 322 -2.02 -7.92 -23.43
CA GLU A 322 -0.99 -7.67 -22.43
C GLU A 322 0.30 -8.43 -22.74
N LEU A 323 0.22 -9.70 -23.17
CA LEU A 323 1.36 -10.45 -23.68
C LEU A 323 2.00 -9.76 -24.90
N ARG A 324 1.22 -9.33 -25.88
CA ARG A 324 1.72 -8.60 -27.05
C ARG A 324 2.28 -7.23 -26.67
N ARG A 325 1.71 -6.56 -25.69
CA ARG A 325 2.22 -5.30 -25.17
C ARG A 325 3.57 -5.51 -24.46
N ARG A 326 3.72 -6.57 -23.69
CA ARG A 326 4.99 -6.97 -23.03
C ARG A 326 6.04 -7.40 -24.06
N GLU A 327 5.67 -8.21 -25.04
CA GLU A 327 6.55 -8.58 -26.16
C GLU A 327 7.00 -7.35 -26.95
N ALA A 328 6.11 -6.40 -27.22
CA ALA A 328 6.45 -5.15 -27.91
C ALA A 328 7.39 -4.28 -27.06
N MET A 329 7.20 -4.22 -25.73
CA MET A 329 8.06 -3.49 -24.81
C MET A 329 9.43 -4.14 -24.65
N LEU A 330 9.50 -5.47 -24.56
CA LEU A 330 10.77 -6.21 -24.55
C LEU A 330 11.56 -5.96 -25.85
N ASN A 331 10.89 -5.92 -26.99
CA ASN A 331 11.51 -5.63 -28.28
C ASN A 331 11.97 -4.17 -28.44
N THR A 332 11.34 -3.22 -27.72
CA THR A 332 11.77 -1.80 -27.70
C THR A 332 12.89 -1.54 -26.69
N CYS A 333 13.06 -2.34 -25.67
CA CYS A 333 14.18 -2.23 -24.72
C CYS A 333 15.44 -2.96 -25.18
N LEU A 334 15.36 -3.73 -26.27
CA LEU A 334 16.49 -4.43 -26.89
C LEU A 334 17.07 -3.69 -28.09
N LEU A 335 16.55 -2.53 -28.45
CA LEU A 335 17.08 -1.58 -29.43
C LEU A 335 17.63 -0.34 -28.74
#